data_e90e9d9ba8407b31262a4c7d32a62c03
#
_entry.id   e90e9d9ba8407b31262a4c7d32a62c03
#
_cell.length_a   1.000
_cell.length_b   1.000
_cell.length_c   1.000
_cell.angle_alpha   90.00
_cell.angle_beta   90.00
_cell.angle_gamma   90.00
#
_symmetry.space_group_name_H-M   'P 1'
#
loop_
_entity.id
_entity.type
_entity.pdbx_description
1 polymer ?
#
loop_
_entity_poly.entity_id
_entity_poly.type
_entity_poly.pdbx_seq_one_letter_code
_entity_poly.pdbx_strand_id
1 'polypeptide(L)'
;MDVAKEKYRAERLEYILSKKRVPCADCGNSFPEYCMDFHHIDEKTKDPALKKTNRQSMSGWMQRWSMKRINEELDKCVVVCACCHRIRHQS
;
A
#
# COMPACT_ATOMS: atom_id res chain seq x y z
N MET A 1 -16.63 11.66 19.11
CA MET A 1 -15.95 11.14 17.91
C MET A 1 -16.23 12.05 16.73
N ASP A 2 -15.21 12.39 16.00
CA ASP A 2 -15.34 13.31 14.88
C ASP A 2 -15.71 12.54 13.61
N VAL A 3 -16.96 12.66 13.17
CA VAL A 3 -17.48 11.96 11.97
C VAL A 3 -16.71 12.38 10.72
N ALA A 4 -16.24 13.62 10.66
CA ALA A 4 -15.46 14.11 9.51
C ALA A 4 -14.12 13.36 9.38
N LYS A 5 -13.48 13.04 10.49
CA LYS A 5 -12.22 12.28 10.48
C LYS A 5 -12.42 10.86 10.01
N GLU A 6 -13.52 10.22 10.44
CA GLU A 6 -13.83 8.85 10.02
C GLU A 6 -14.11 8.80 8.51
N LYS A 7 -14.89 9.75 8.01
CA LYS A 7 -15.18 9.86 6.59
C LYS A 7 -13.90 10.09 5.77
N TYR A 8 -13.05 10.99 6.26
CA TYR A 8 -11.76 11.29 5.63
C TYR A 8 -10.89 10.03 5.49
N ARG A 9 -10.77 9.27 6.59
CA ARG A 9 -9.98 8.04 6.59
C ARG A 9 -10.56 6.99 5.66
N ALA A 10 -11.88 6.84 5.63
CA ALA A 10 -12.55 5.88 4.76
C ALA A 10 -12.31 6.21 3.29
N GLU A 11 -12.37 7.49 2.91
CA GLU A 11 -12.10 7.94 1.56
C GLU A 11 -10.64 7.68 1.17
N ARG A 12 -9.70 7.94 2.08
CA ARG A 12 -8.27 7.67 1.86
C ARG A 12 -8.00 6.18 1.68
N LEU A 13 -8.61 5.36 2.54
CA LEU A 13 -8.44 3.93 2.46
C LEU A 13 -8.98 3.38 1.14
N GLU A 14 -10.18 3.81 0.73
CA GLU A 14 -10.75 3.38 -0.55
C GLU A 14 -9.85 3.80 -1.72
N TYR A 15 -9.30 4.99 -1.68
CA TYR A 15 -8.36 5.45 -2.70
C TYR A 15 -7.12 4.54 -2.77
N ILE A 16 -6.53 4.22 -1.61
CA ILE A 16 -5.36 3.36 -1.53
C ILE A 16 -5.68 1.96 -2.05
N LEU A 17 -6.82 1.41 -1.63
CA LEU A 17 -7.24 0.07 -2.07
C LEU A 17 -7.52 0.03 -3.58
N SER A 18 -8.01 1.13 -4.15
CA SER A 18 -8.26 1.20 -5.60
C SER A 18 -6.96 1.01 -6.39
N LYS A 19 -5.82 1.38 -5.84
CA LYS A 19 -4.52 1.21 -6.49
C LYS A 19 -4.07 -0.25 -6.49
N LYS A 20 -4.67 -1.09 -5.67
CA LYS A 20 -4.40 -2.53 -5.63
C LYS A 20 -5.24 -3.32 -6.62
N ARG A 21 -6.22 -2.69 -7.28
CA ARG A 21 -7.10 -3.33 -8.26
C ARG A 21 -6.47 -3.36 -9.65
N VAL A 22 -5.25 -3.88 -9.70
CA VAL A 22 -4.47 -4.01 -10.94
C VAL A 22 -3.83 -5.39 -10.95
N PRO A 23 -3.42 -5.89 -12.13
CA PRO A 23 -2.71 -7.17 -12.19
C PRO A 23 -1.40 -7.13 -11.43
N CYS A 24 -0.99 -8.27 -10.88
CA CYS A 24 0.31 -8.40 -10.22
C CYS A 24 1.43 -8.04 -11.19
N ALA A 25 2.35 -7.18 -10.74
CA ALA A 25 3.46 -6.73 -11.57
C ALA A 25 4.42 -7.88 -11.95
N ASP A 26 4.47 -8.94 -11.13
CA ASP A 26 5.40 -10.06 -11.35
C ASP A 26 4.78 -11.20 -12.15
N CYS A 27 3.58 -11.65 -11.79
CA CYS A 27 2.97 -12.81 -12.47
C CYS A 27 1.87 -12.45 -13.45
N GLY A 28 1.41 -11.20 -13.45
CA GLY A 28 0.40 -10.73 -14.39
C GLY A 28 -1.03 -11.16 -14.09
N ASN A 29 -1.25 -11.96 -13.07
CA ASN A 29 -2.58 -12.42 -12.70
C ASN A 29 -3.31 -11.37 -11.87
N SER A 30 -4.63 -11.37 -11.98
CA SER A 30 -5.49 -10.47 -11.20
C SER A 30 -6.05 -11.21 -9.99
N PHE A 31 -6.02 -10.55 -8.84
CA PHE A 31 -6.52 -11.09 -7.58
C PHE A 31 -7.37 -10.04 -6.87
N PRO A 32 -8.19 -10.45 -5.89
CA PRO A 32 -8.88 -9.48 -5.04
C PRO A 32 -7.87 -8.55 -4.36
N GLU A 33 -8.27 -7.31 -4.08
CA GLU A 33 -7.38 -6.29 -3.51
C GLU A 33 -6.74 -6.70 -2.19
N TYR A 34 -7.43 -7.50 -1.39
CA TYR A 34 -6.88 -7.97 -0.11
C TYR A 34 -5.77 -9.01 -0.28
N CYS A 35 -5.56 -9.52 -1.50
CA CYS A 35 -4.45 -10.43 -1.83
C CYS A 35 -3.26 -9.69 -2.44
N MET A 36 -3.36 -8.37 -2.59
CA MET A 36 -2.33 -7.57 -3.23
C MET A 36 -1.58 -6.74 -2.20
N ASP A 37 -0.30 -6.55 -2.43
CA ASP A 37 0.57 -5.79 -1.55
C ASP A 37 1.33 -4.72 -2.33
N PHE A 38 1.65 -3.61 -1.66
CA PHE A 38 2.58 -2.62 -2.20
C PHE A 38 4.01 -3.04 -1.83
N HIS A 39 4.86 -3.11 -2.84
CA HIS A 39 6.26 -3.44 -2.63
C HIS A 39 7.13 -2.25 -3.07
N HIS A 40 7.93 -1.70 -2.16
CA HIS A 40 8.86 -0.63 -2.50
C HIS A 40 9.95 -1.15 -3.43
N ILE A 41 10.15 -0.46 -4.54
CA ILE A 41 11.20 -0.82 -5.50
C ILE A 41 12.57 -0.65 -4.85
N ASP A 42 12.73 0.41 -4.05
CA ASP A 42 13.95 0.67 -3.29
C ASP A 42 13.58 0.92 -1.83
N GLU A 43 13.95 -0.01 -0.96
CA GLU A 43 13.67 0.07 0.48
C GLU A 43 14.24 1.34 1.12
N LYS A 44 15.31 1.89 0.57
CA LYS A 44 15.94 3.11 1.09
C LYS A 44 15.05 4.33 0.94
N THR A 45 14.12 4.32 -0.02
CA THR A 45 13.21 5.44 -0.26
C THR A 45 11.94 5.36 0.57
N LYS A 46 11.73 4.26 1.30
CA LYS A 46 10.54 4.06 2.13
C LYS A 46 10.44 5.13 3.20
N ASP A 47 9.23 5.68 3.38
CA ASP A 47 9.00 6.70 4.40
C ASP A 47 9.38 6.15 5.79
N PRO A 48 10.15 6.89 6.61
CA PRO A 48 10.57 6.43 7.93
C PRO A 48 9.41 6.03 8.83
N ALA A 49 8.23 6.65 8.69
CA ALA A 49 7.05 6.29 9.48
C ALA A 49 6.61 4.85 9.20
N LEU A 50 6.80 4.38 7.97
CA LEU A 50 6.45 3.01 7.58
C LEU A 50 7.47 1.99 8.06
N LYS A 51 8.73 2.41 8.23
CA LYS A 51 9.80 1.52 8.70
C LYS A 51 9.62 1.11 10.16
N LYS A 52 8.89 1.91 10.92
CA LYS A 52 8.66 1.65 12.34
C LYS A 52 7.56 0.63 12.60
N THR A 53 6.84 0.21 11.56
CA THR A 53 5.68 -0.65 11.73
C THR A 53 5.90 -1.97 11.01
N ASN A 54 6.29 -2.98 11.77
CA ASN A 54 6.56 -4.31 11.20
C ASN A 54 5.30 -5.15 11.00
N ARG A 55 4.16 -4.75 11.58
CA ARG A 55 2.96 -5.60 11.64
C ARG A 55 1.71 -5.00 11.04
N GLN A 56 1.73 -3.71 10.70
CA GLN A 56 0.56 -3.07 10.11
C GLN A 56 0.77 -2.84 8.63
N SER A 57 -0.30 -3.04 7.86
CA SER A 57 -0.22 -2.79 6.42
C SER A 57 0.00 -1.31 6.15
N MET A 58 0.69 -1.01 5.06
CA MET A 58 0.87 0.36 4.59
C MET A 58 -0.46 1.11 4.50
N SER A 59 -1.49 0.42 4.00
CA SER A 59 -2.82 1.00 3.82
C SER A 59 -3.38 1.54 5.13
N GLY A 60 -3.20 0.81 6.22
CA GLY A 60 -3.68 1.23 7.54
C GLY A 60 -3.02 2.50 8.03
N TRP A 61 -1.75 2.71 7.72
CA TRP A 61 -1.03 3.92 8.10
C TRP A 61 -1.33 5.09 7.19
N MET A 62 -1.28 4.85 5.88
CA MET A 62 -1.41 5.91 4.89
C MET A 62 -2.78 6.58 4.87
N GLN A 63 -3.83 5.92 5.37
CA GLN A 63 -5.16 6.53 5.42
C GLN A 63 -5.20 7.81 6.27
N ARG A 64 -4.19 8.03 7.12
CA ARG A 64 -4.07 9.22 7.96
C ARG A 64 -3.29 10.34 7.29
N TRP A 65 -2.68 10.08 6.14
CA TRP A 65 -1.82 11.03 5.45
C TRP A 65 -2.60 11.90 4.47
N SER A 66 -1.98 13.00 4.04
CA SER A 66 -2.53 13.79 2.95
C SER A 66 -2.47 13.00 1.64
N MET A 67 -3.34 13.35 0.69
CA MET A 67 -3.33 12.70 -0.62
C MET A 67 -1.98 12.85 -1.32
N LYS A 68 -1.37 14.02 -1.21
CA LYS A 68 -0.06 14.25 -1.80
C LYS A 68 0.98 13.27 -1.27
N ARG A 69 1.04 13.09 0.06
CA ARG A 69 1.98 12.18 0.69
C ARG A 69 1.71 10.72 0.33
N ILE A 70 0.42 10.35 0.25
CA ILE A 70 0.02 9.01 -0.17
C ILE A 70 0.53 8.74 -1.58
N ASN A 71 0.28 9.64 -2.52
CA ASN A 71 0.70 9.48 -3.90
C ASN A 71 2.22 9.40 -4.05
N GLU A 72 2.94 10.24 -3.32
CA GLU A 72 4.41 10.22 -3.32
C GLU A 72 4.94 8.86 -2.88
N GLU A 73 4.34 8.26 -1.86
CA GLU A 73 4.78 6.96 -1.37
C GLU A 73 4.38 5.83 -2.33
N LEU A 74 3.16 5.87 -2.87
CA LEU A 74 2.70 4.85 -3.81
C LEU A 74 3.51 4.85 -5.11
N ASP A 75 4.00 6.01 -5.53
CA ASP A 75 4.85 6.11 -6.73
C ASP A 75 6.18 5.36 -6.58
N LYS A 76 6.58 5.07 -5.35
CA LYS A 76 7.80 4.30 -5.06
C LYS A 76 7.57 2.80 -5.08
N CYS A 77 6.33 2.36 -5.27
CA CYS A 77 5.93 0.96 -5.12
C CYS A 77 5.40 0.36 -6.41
N VAL A 78 5.50 -0.96 -6.50
CA VAL A 78 4.74 -1.75 -7.46
C VAL A 78 3.72 -2.58 -6.67
N VAL A 79 2.65 -2.99 -7.33
CA VAL A 79 1.61 -3.81 -6.71
C VAL A 79 1.86 -5.26 -7.13
N VAL A 80 2.04 -6.13 -6.15
CA VAL A 80 2.29 -7.56 -6.38
C VAL A 80 1.36 -8.38 -5.50
N CYS A 81 1.05 -9.61 -5.92
CA CYS A 81 0.26 -10.49 -5.09
C CYS A 81 1.11 -10.98 -3.90
N ALA A 82 0.44 -11.44 -2.84
CA ALA A 82 1.12 -11.86 -1.62
C ALA A 82 2.17 -12.95 -1.88
N CYS A 83 1.89 -13.85 -2.82
CA CYS A 83 2.82 -14.92 -3.16
C CYS A 83 4.10 -14.36 -3.82
N CYS A 84 3.94 -13.52 -4.83
CA CYS A 84 5.08 -12.89 -5.50
C CYS A 84 5.86 -11.97 -4.56
N HIS A 85 5.16 -11.31 -3.64
CA HIS A 85 5.80 -10.45 -2.65
C HIS A 85 6.74 -11.27 -1.76
N ARG A 86 6.29 -12.44 -1.32
CA ARG A 86 7.13 -13.36 -0.53
C ARG A 86 8.33 -13.85 -1.32
N ILE A 87 8.15 -14.16 -2.60
CA ILE A 87 9.24 -14.60 -3.48
C ILE A 87 10.30 -13.51 -3.56
N ARG A 88 9.92 -12.24 -3.69
CA ARG A 88 10.85 -11.13 -3.73
C ARG A 88 11.69 -11.03 -2.45
N HIS A 89 11.08 -11.30 -1.29
CA HIS A 89 11.79 -11.25 -0.01
C HIS A 89 12.68 -12.47 0.24
N GLN A 90 12.46 -13.57 -0.49
CA GLN A 90 13.27 -14.78 -0.37
C GLN A 90 14.55 -14.72 -1.22
N SER A 91 14.56 -13.92 -2.26
CA SER A 91 15.69 -13.83 -3.19
C SER A 91 16.78 -12.87 -2.77
#